data_97ff6108cfdc22dce8665259d882a607
#
_entry.id   97ff6108cfdc22dce8665259d882a607
#
_cell.length_a   1.000
_cell.length_b   1.000
_cell.length_c   1.000
_cell.angle_alpha   90.00
_cell.angle_beta   90.00
_cell.angle_gamma   90.00
#
_symmetry.space_group_name_H-M   'P 1'
#
loop_
_entity.id
_entity.type
_entity.pdbx_description
1 polymer ?
#
loop_
_entity_poly.entity_id
_entity_poly.type
_entity_poly.pdbx_seq_one_letter_code
_entity_poly.pdbx_strand_id
1 'polypeptide(L)'
;KEIVRFHSIIWPAMLMSMGMPLPKKVFGHGWLLLDGGKMSKSKGNVVDPYLLAERYSTDALRFFLLRTFPFGSDGNFSNELLISCINTDLANDLGNLVSRTTAMVQKYFGGRLPAEQRADDAQDAALVELAGSLHERYAAQMEQFAFQNALSEVFAVISRANKYIDETAPWILARDESNLPRLACVMYNLLETIRICGGLLQPFMPDTSAEILRRIGASENADWDSLCKFGLLPREAAVTVGAPLFPRIDAQKELAELEALHAAAQAPAADPLPEPLPPVSFDDFCKVEMTVVKVLTCEKVKKSEKLTLDDGTGTPRQILSGIAKYYQPEELLGKTLVAVTNLPPRKMMGQESCGMLLSAERGDKLNLVMLDDKVPAGSRLV
;
A
#
# COMPACT_ATOMS: atom_id res chain seq x y z
N LYS A 1 -11.96 15.18 -1.18
CA LYS A 1 -13.27 15.82 -1.57
C LYS A 1 -14.36 15.61 -0.52
N GLU A 2 -14.50 14.42 0.06
CA GLU A 2 -15.64 14.10 0.98
C GLU A 2 -15.60 14.89 2.28
N ILE A 3 -14.42 15.17 2.80
CA ILE A 3 -14.25 15.89 4.07
C ILE A 3 -14.18 17.42 3.91
N VAL A 4 -14.26 17.96 2.69
CA VAL A 4 -14.17 19.41 2.42
C VAL A 4 -15.17 20.20 3.26
N ARG A 5 -16.41 19.72 3.42
CA ARG A 5 -17.44 20.35 4.24
C ARG A 5 -17.00 20.57 5.69
N PHE A 6 -16.29 19.60 6.28
CA PHE A 6 -15.80 19.71 7.64
C PHE A 6 -14.69 20.76 7.76
N HIS A 7 -13.80 20.83 6.77
CA HIS A 7 -12.68 21.77 6.77
C HIS A 7 -13.04 23.18 6.31
N SER A 8 -14.09 23.35 5.49
CA SER A 8 -14.47 24.65 4.92
C SER A 8 -15.66 25.33 5.62
N ILE A 9 -16.47 24.58 6.39
CA ILE A 9 -17.64 25.11 7.08
C ILE A 9 -17.55 24.85 8.58
N ILE A 10 -17.48 23.58 9.00
CA ILE A 10 -17.59 23.23 10.43
C ILE A 10 -16.38 23.71 11.21
N TRP A 11 -15.15 23.41 10.74
CA TRP A 11 -13.94 23.85 11.42
C TRP A 11 -13.79 25.38 11.49
N PRO A 12 -13.99 26.17 10.42
CA PRO A 12 -14.04 27.63 10.53
C PRO A 12 -15.09 28.14 11.53
N ALA A 13 -16.30 27.56 11.57
CA ALA A 13 -17.33 27.95 12.54
C ALA A 13 -16.87 27.69 13.99
N MET A 14 -16.16 26.56 14.24
CA MET A 14 -15.58 26.29 15.57
C MET A 14 -14.49 27.30 15.93
N LEU A 15 -13.58 27.64 15.00
CA LEU A 15 -12.54 28.63 15.20
C LEU A 15 -13.12 30.00 15.51
N MET A 16 -14.16 30.41 14.77
CA MET A 16 -14.89 31.66 15.03
C MET A 16 -15.52 31.69 16.43
N SER A 17 -16.14 30.59 16.85
CA SER A 17 -16.74 30.48 18.19
C SER A 17 -15.68 30.57 19.30
N MET A 18 -14.46 30.14 19.04
CA MET A 18 -13.32 30.19 19.98
C MET A 18 -12.55 31.52 19.91
N GLY A 19 -12.91 32.45 19.03
CA GLY A 19 -12.14 33.67 18.78
C GLY A 19 -10.76 33.46 18.18
N MET A 20 -10.54 32.31 17.50
CA MET A 20 -9.28 31.97 16.86
C MET A 20 -9.22 32.43 15.39
N PRO A 21 -8.03 32.71 14.86
CA PRO A 21 -7.88 33.13 13.46
C PRO A 21 -8.32 32.02 12.50
N LEU A 22 -8.95 32.43 11.40
CA LEU A 22 -9.40 31.51 10.36
C LEU A 22 -8.23 31.07 9.45
N PRO A 23 -8.32 29.88 8.81
CA PRO A 23 -7.35 29.46 7.81
C PRO A 23 -7.36 30.44 6.63
N LYS A 24 -6.18 30.83 6.15
CA LYS A 24 -6.03 31.72 4.98
C LYS A 24 -6.38 31.03 3.66
N LYS A 25 -6.23 29.72 3.59
CA LYS A 25 -6.51 28.92 2.40
C LYS A 25 -6.98 27.51 2.80
N VAL A 26 -8.00 27.00 2.12
CA VAL A 26 -8.43 25.60 2.19
C VAL A 26 -8.25 25.00 0.81
N PHE A 27 -7.49 23.93 0.71
CA PHE A 27 -7.17 23.27 -0.56
C PHE A 27 -7.67 21.83 -0.56
N GLY A 28 -8.41 21.44 -1.61
CA GLY A 28 -8.90 20.08 -1.80
C GLY A 28 -8.14 19.37 -2.92
N HIS A 29 -7.43 18.28 -2.58
CA HIS A 29 -6.80 17.43 -3.58
C HIS A 29 -7.76 16.43 -4.22
N GLY A 30 -7.37 15.82 -5.34
CA GLY A 30 -8.11 14.80 -6.07
C GLY A 30 -8.15 13.44 -5.38
N TRP A 31 -8.80 12.48 -6.03
CA TRP A 31 -8.82 11.08 -5.62
C TRP A 31 -7.57 10.35 -6.13
N LEU A 32 -7.12 9.38 -5.36
CA LEU A 32 -6.23 8.35 -5.87
C LEU A 32 -7.11 7.18 -6.35
N LEU A 33 -7.04 6.90 -7.65
CA LEU A 33 -7.80 5.86 -8.32
C LEU A 33 -6.88 4.65 -8.57
N LEU A 34 -7.48 3.47 -8.71
CA LEU A 34 -6.81 2.26 -9.15
C LEU A 34 -7.59 1.73 -10.37
N ASP A 35 -6.91 1.49 -11.49
CA ASP A 35 -7.50 1.05 -12.76
C ASP A 35 -8.67 1.95 -13.24
N GLY A 36 -8.53 3.27 -13.05
CA GLY A 36 -9.55 4.25 -13.38
C GLY A 36 -10.78 4.24 -12.47
N GLY A 37 -10.81 3.40 -11.44
CA GLY A 37 -11.90 3.24 -10.50
C GLY A 37 -11.57 3.70 -9.07
N LYS A 38 -12.61 4.03 -8.29
CA LYS A 38 -12.45 4.36 -6.86
C LYS A 38 -12.04 3.12 -6.08
N MET A 39 -11.02 3.24 -5.24
CA MET A 39 -10.62 2.18 -4.31
C MET A 39 -11.74 1.84 -3.34
N SER A 40 -11.99 0.55 -3.10
CA SER A 40 -13.00 0.07 -2.17
C SER A 40 -12.57 -1.25 -1.52
N LYS A 41 -12.65 -1.32 -0.19
CA LYS A 41 -12.37 -2.56 0.56
C LYS A 41 -13.28 -3.71 0.11
N SER A 42 -14.54 -3.43 -0.23
CA SER A 42 -15.49 -4.45 -0.69
C SER A 42 -15.18 -5.00 -2.09
N LYS A 43 -14.42 -4.26 -2.91
CA LYS A 43 -13.95 -4.71 -4.23
C LYS A 43 -12.56 -5.36 -4.18
N GLY A 44 -11.89 -5.32 -3.03
CA GLY A 44 -10.54 -5.83 -2.87
C GLY A 44 -9.46 -5.05 -3.64
N ASN A 45 -9.78 -3.90 -4.24
CA ASN A 45 -8.87 -3.09 -5.02
C ASN A 45 -8.27 -1.95 -4.18
N VAL A 46 -7.66 -2.26 -3.06
CA VAL A 46 -7.02 -1.29 -2.18
C VAL A 46 -5.51 -1.47 -2.20
N VAL A 47 -4.80 -0.39 -2.44
CA VAL A 47 -3.33 -0.35 -2.27
C VAL A 47 -3.02 -0.27 -0.78
N ASP A 48 -2.19 -1.19 -0.30
CA ASP A 48 -1.70 -1.14 1.09
C ASP A 48 -0.45 -0.25 1.17
N PRO A 49 -0.55 0.97 1.74
CA PRO A 49 0.58 1.88 1.83
C PRO A 49 1.67 1.39 2.78
N TYR A 50 1.33 0.56 3.78
CA TYR A 50 2.32 -0.01 4.70
C TYR A 50 3.22 -1.02 3.98
N LEU A 51 2.62 -1.94 3.22
CA LEU A 51 3.36 -2.90 2.39
C LEU A 51 4.31 -2.18 1.43
N LEU A 52 3.84 -1.13 0.75
CA LEU A 52 4.66 -0.38 -0.19
C LEU A 52 5.78 0.41 0.52
N ALA A 53 5.49 1.00 1.68
CA ALA A 53 6.48 1.73 2.46
C ALA A 53 7.57 0.81 3.05
N GLU A 54 7.22 -0.38 3.52
CA GLU A 54 8.18 -1.40 3.97
C GLU A 54 9.06 -1.89 2.83
N ARG A 55 8.49 -2.06 1.64
CA ARG A 55 9.17 -2.62 0.47
C ARG A 55 10.09 -1.63 -0.24
N TYR A 56 9.67 -0.37 -0.35
CA TYR A 56 10.37 0.66 -1.15
C TYR A 56 10.87 1.85 -0.33
N SER A 57 10.56 1.97 0.90
CA SER A 57 10.69 3.09 1.83
C SER A 57 9.52 4.07 1.81
N THR A 58 9.30 4.72 2.94
CA THR A 58 8.31 5.79 3.08
C THR A 58 8.63 6.96 2.14
N ASP A 59 9.89 7.31 1.99
CA ASP A 59 10.33 8.43 1.15
C ASP A 59 10.04 8.18 -0.33
N ALA A 60 10.28 6.96 -0.84
CA ALA A 60 9.98 6.61 -2.21
C ALA A 60 8.48 6.70 -2.52
N LEU A 61 7.64 6.22 -1.59
CA LEU A 61 6.18 6.31 -1.74
C LEU A 61 5.69 7.76 -1.69
N ARG A 62 6.19 8.57 -0.74
CA ARG A 62 5.87 10.02 -0.64
C ARG A 62 6.26 10.76 -1.91
N PHE A 63 7.49 10.54 -2.39
CA PHE A 63 7.98 11.12 -3.64
C PHE A 63 7.07 10.76 -4.82
N PHE A 64 6.78 9.48 -5.01
CA PHE A 64 5.92 9.01 -6.09
C PHE A 64 4.54 9.70 -6.08
N LEU A 65 3.87 9.76 -4.93
CA LEU A 65 2.53 10.36 -4.82
C LEU A 65 2.51 11.86 -5.13
N LEU A 66 3.59 12.57 -4.77
CA LEU A 66 3.69 14.02 -4.97
C LEU A 66 4.34 14.41 -6.31
N ARG A 67 5.06 13.46 -6.94
CA ARG A 67 5.73 13.63 -8.22
C ARG A 67 4.86 13.28 -9.42
N THR A 68 4.08 12.20 -9.29
CA THR A 68 3.39 11.59 -10.45
C THR A 68 2.05 12.25 -10.72
N PHE A 69 1.36 12.71 -9.67
CA PHE A 69 0.00 13.24 -9.81
C PHE A 69 -0.07 14.73 -9.54
N PRO A 70 -0.73 15.53 -10.41
CA PRO A 70 -0.98 16.94 -10.13
C PRO A 70 -1.83 17.07 -8.87
N PHE A 71 -1.32 17.81 -7.87
CA PHE A 71 -2.07 18.04 -6.63
C PHE A 71 -3.31 18.89 -6.93
N GLY A 72 -4.50 18.37 -6.65
CA GLY A 72 -5.79 19.00 -7.03
C GLY A 72 -6.56 18.23 -8.09
N SER A 73 -5.93 17.36 -8.86
CA SER A 73 -6.56 16.47 -9.83
C SER A 73 -6.60 15.03 -9.34
N ASP A 74 -7.45 14.20 -9.94
CA ASP A 74 -7.47 12.78 -9.66
C ASP A 74 -6.23 12.12 -10.29
N GLY A 75 -5.61 11.18 -9.57
CA GLY A 75 -4.45 10.42 -10.01
C GLY A 75 -4.75 8.93 -10.12
N ASN A 76 -4.27 8.27 -11.17
CA ASN A 76 -4.42 6.83 -11.34
C ASN A 76 -3.13 6.12 -10.90
N PHE A 77 -3.21 5.39 -9.79
CA PHE A 77 -2.10 4.60 -9.27
C PHE A 77 -1.93 3.31 -10.07
N SER A 78 -0.69 2.93 -10.33
CA SER A 78 -0.35 1.56 -10.70
C SER A 78 1.04 1.19 -10.15
N ASN A 79 1.28 -0.10 -9.93
CA ASN A 79 2.57 -0.59 -9.45
C ASN A 79 3.68 -0.36 -10.48
N GLU A 80 3.36 -0.43 -11.78
CA GLU A 80 4.29 -0.16 -12.87
C GLU A 80 4.77 1.30 -12.84
N LEU A 81 3.86 2.24 -12.61
CA LEU A 81 4.21 3.66 -12.48
C LEU A 81 5.09 3.92 -11.26
N LEU A 82 4.79 3.27 -10.12
CA LEU A 82 5.60 3.37 -8.90
C LEU A 82 7.01 2.86 -9.15
N ILE A 83 7.16 1.65 -9.68
CA ILE A 83 8.46 1.03 -9.96
C ILE A 83 9.24 1.84 -11.00
N SER A 84 8.57 2.30 -12.05
CA SER A 84 9.18 3.15 -13.07
C SER A 84 9.70 4.47 -12.50
N CYS A 85 8.91 5.14 -11.65
CA CYS A 85 9.31 6.37 -10.97
C CYS A 85 10.53 6.14 -10.06
N ILE A 86 10.53 5.06 -9.26
CA ILE A 86 11.68 4.71 -8.41
C ILE A 86 12.93 4.45 -9.25
N ASN A 87 12.82 3.67 -10.31
CA ASN A 87 13.96 3.31 -11.15
C ASN A 87 14.52 4.51 -11.93
N THR A 88 13.65 5.35 -12.48
CA THR A 88 14.06 6.47 -13.34
C THR A 88 14.50 7.67 -12.51
N ASP A 89 13.59 8.23 -11.71
CA ASP A 89 13.85 9.49 -11.01
C ASP A 89 14.77 9.26 -9.80
N LEU A 90 14.48 8.25 -8.98
CA LEU A 90 15.20 8.08 -7.71
C LEU A 90 16.50 7.29 -7.88
N ALA A 91 16.50 6.16 -8.57
CA ALA A 91 17.71 5.34 -8.71
C ALA A 91 18.67 5.90 -9.78
N ASN A 92 18.16 6.14 -11.02
CA ASN A 92 19.01 6.56 -12.13
C ASN A 92 19.41 8.04 -12.05
N ASP A 93 18.49 8.96 -11.71
CA ASP A 93 18.82 10.37 -11.71
C ASP A 93 19.44 10.82 -10.38
N LEU A 94 18.66 10.83 -9.29
CA LEU A 94 19.13 11.31 -7.99
C LEU A 94 20.20 10.38 -7.38
N GLY A 95 19.92 9.10 -7.29
CA GLY A 95 20.82 8.12 -6.67
C GLY A 95 22.15 8.00 -7.41
N ASN A 96 22.12 8.00 -8.75
CA ASN A 96 23.32 7.97 -9.56
C ASN A 96 24.15 9.24 -9.41
N LEU A 97 23.52 10.43 -9.42
CA LEU A 97 24.24 11.71 -9.19
C LEU A 97 25.00 11.69 -7.86
N VAL A 98 24.31 11.35 -6.77
CA VAL A 98 24.93 11.34 -5.42
C VAL A 98 26.03 10.28 -5.34
N SER A 99 25.76 9.05 -5.82
CA SER A 99 26.74 7.95 -5.73
C SER A 99 27.98 8.19 -6.58
N ARG A 100 27.82 8.66 -7.84
CA ARG A 100 28.94 8.98 -8.73
C ARG A 100 29.80 10.12 -8.15
N THR A 101 29.15 11.20 -7.70
CA THR A 101 29.87 12.36 -7.17
C THR A 101 30.66 12.01 -5.92
N THR A 102 30.03 11.37 -4.92
CA THR A 102 30.71 10.99 -3.68
C THR A 102 31.83 9.97 -3.92
N ALA A 103 31.63 9.00 -4.82
CA ALA A 103 32.68 8.03 -5.20
C ALA A 103 33.86 8.71 -5.89
N MET A 104 33.63 9.69 -6.77
CA MET A 104 34.70 10.43 -7.43
C MET A 104 35.49 11.30 -6.44
N VAL A 105 34.82 11.99 -5.53
CA VAL A 105 35.50 12.76 -4.46
C VAL A 105 36.32 11.82 -3.58
N GLN A 106 35.79 10.69 -3.19
CA GLN A 106 36.54 9.71 -2.41
C GLN A 106 37.75 9.17 -3.18
N LYS A 107 37.57 8.83 -4.46
CA LYS A 107 38.62 8.25 -5.30
C LYS A 107 39.76 9.20 -5.60
N TYR A 108 39.44 10.46 -5.93
CA TYR A 108 40.43 11.42 -6.41
C TYR A 108 41.02 12.30 -5.32
N PHE A 109 40.27 12.51 -4.23
CA PHE A 109 40.64 13.46 -3.16
C PHE A 109 40.56 12.86 -1.74
N GLY A 110 40.38 11.54 -1.61
CA GLY A 110 40.28 10.91 -0.29
C GLY A 110 39.11 11.38 0.57
N GLY A 111 38.04 11.88 -0.06
CA GLY A 111 36.83 12.35 0.63
C GLY A 111 36.86 13.82 1.06
N ARG A 112 37.89 14.61 0.71
CA ARG A 112 37.98 16.05 1.01
C ARG A 112 38.53 16.80 -0.18
N LEU A 113 37.86 17.86 -0.62
CA LEU A 113 38.34 18.69 -1.71
C LEU A 113 39.49 19.59 -1.24
N PRO A 114 40.50 19.84 -2.11
CA PRO A 114 41.52 20.80 -1.83
C PRO A 114 40.95 22.23 -1.87
N ALA A 115 41.61 23.15 -1.16
CA ALA A 115 41.27 24.57 -1.14
C ALA A 115 41.52 25.23 -2.51
N GLU A 116 42.56 24.79 -3.23
CA GLU A 116 42.86 25.26 -4.56
C GLU A 116 41.90 24.71 -5.59
N GLN A 117 41.15 25.60 -6.25
CA GLN A 117 40.15 25.27 -7.25
C GLN A 117 40.24 26.26 -8.42
N ARG A 118 40.09 25.72 -9.64
CA ARG A 118 40.10 26.51 -10.88
C ARG A 118 38.77 26.41 -11.59
N ALA A 119 38.01 27.50 -11.62
CA ALA A 119 36.76 27.58 -12.35
C ALA A 119 36.98 27.61 -13.88
N ASP A 120 35.97 27.24 -14.61
CA ASP A 120 35.80 27.47 -16.06
C ASP A 120 34.41 28.02 -16.28
N ASP A 121 34.31 29.35 -16.34
CA ASP A 121 33.03 30.05 -16.39
C ASP A 121 32.16 29.60 -17.59
N ALA A 122 32.75 29.23 -18.71
CA ALA A 122 32.02 28.77 -19.88
C ALA A 122 31.33 27.41 -19.67
N GLN A 123 31.99 26.49 -18.94
CA GLN A 123 31.41 25.17 -18.65
C GLN A 123 30.52 25.16 -17.40
N ASP A 124 30.92 25.97 -16.39
CA ASP A 124 30.28 25.94 -15.08
C ASP A 124 28.96 26.74 -15.03
N ALA A 125 28.89 27.84 -15.79
CA ALA A 125 27.82 28.84 -15.72
C ALA A 125 26.41 28.24 -15.78
N ALA A 126 26.16 27.36 -16.73
CA ALA A 126 24.83 26.77 -16.93
C ALA A 126 24.35 25.95 -15.74
N LEU A 127 25.25 25.26 -15.00
CA LEU A 127 24.88 24.50 -13.81
C LEU A 127 24.73 25.44 -12.60
N VAL A 128 25.68 26.35 -12.42
CA VAL A 128 25.71 27.28 -11.28
C VAL A 128 24.49 28.21 -11.29
N GLU A 129 24.15 28.78 -12.46
CA GLU A 129 22.97 29.63 -12.62
C GLU A 129 21.67 28.88 -12.38
N LEU A 130 21.54 27.68 -12.98
CA LEU A 130 20.33 26.85 -12.83
C LEU A 130 20.13 26.41 -11.38
N ALA A 131 21.20 26.00 -10.67
CA ALA A 131 21.15 25.63 -9.28
C ALA A 131 20.94 26.84 -8.35
N GLY A 132 21.59 27.96 -8.63
CA GLY A 132 21.48 29.19 -7.83
C GLY A 132 20.09 29.83 -7.86
N SER A 133 19.37 29.67 -8.98
CA SER A 133 17.99 30.18 -9.13
C SER A 133 16.90 29.16 -8.76
N LEU A 134 17.28 27.92 -8.39
CA LEU A 134 16.34 26.84 -8.10
C LEU A 134 15.41 27.16 -6.93
N HIS A 135 15.94 27.72 -5.85
CA HIS A 135 15.17 28.04 -4.64
C HIS A 135 13.96 28.94 -4.96
N GLU A 136 14.14 30.00 -5.73
CA GLU A 136 13.07 30.93 -6.10
C GLU A 136 11.98 30.24 -6.95
N ARG A 137 12.42 29.50 -8.00
CA ARG A 137 11.48 28.75 -8.85
C ARG A 137 10.71 27.69 -8.07
N TYR A 138 11.38 26.94 -7.20
CA TYR A 138 10.79 25.97 -6.31
C TYR A 138 9.76 26.61 -5.36
N ALA A 139 10.14 27.71 -4.68
CA ALA A 139 9.26 28.42 -3.76
C ALA A 139 7.97 28.89 -4.45
N ALA A 140 8.07 29.45 -5.66
CA ALA A 140 6.92 29.88 -6.45
C ALA A 140 5.92 28.74 -6.74
N GLN A 141 6.41 27.52 -6.98
CA GLN A 141 5.55 26.36 -7.18
C GLN A 141 4.93 25.86 -5.86
N MET A 142 5.73 25.85 -4.78
CA MET A 142 5.24 25.43 -3.46
C MET A 142 4.13 26.34 -2.92
N GLU A 143 4.22 27.65 -3.11
CA GLU A 143 3.19 28.64 -2.76
C GLU A 143 1.84 28.35 -3.40
N GLN A 144 1.85 27.74 -4.58
CA GLN A 144 0.66 27.37 -5.34
C GLN A 144 0.18 25.93 -5.06
N PHE A 145 0.84 25.18 -4.18
CA PHE A 145 0.65 23.74 -3.98
C PHE A 145 0.90 22.91 -5.26
N ALA A 146 1.70 23.41 -6.18
CA ALA A 146 2.09 22.71 -7.40
C ALA A 146 3.31 21.80 -7.15
N PHE A 147 3.16 20.83 -6.24
CA PHE A 147 4.26 19.97 -5.74
C PHE A 147 4.96 19.21 -6.86
N GLN A 148 4.20 18.70 -7.84
CA GLN A 148 4.76 18.03 -9.02
C GLN A 148 5.70 18.96 -9.79
N ASN A 149 5.31 20.23 -9.96
CA ASN A 149 6.13 21.23 -10.66
C ASN A 149 7.37 21.60 -9.83
N ALA A 150 7.22 21.78 -8.50
CA ALA A 150 8.35 22.04 -7.62
C ALA A 150 9.40 20.91 -7.71
N LEU A 151 8.97 19.65 -7.70
CA LEU A 151 9.86 18.50 -7.92
C LEU A 151 10.46 18.48 -9.32
N SER A 152 9.71 18.93 -10.36
CA SER A 152 10.24 19.03 -11.72
C SER A 152 11.37 20.04 -11.82
N GLU A 153 11.29 21.17 -11.11
CA GLU A 153 12.39 22.15 -11.02
C GLU A 153 13.65 21.52 -10.39
N VAL A 154 13.51 20.78 -9.30
CA VAL A 154 14.64 20.10 -8.66
C VAL A 154 15.26 19.05 -9.60
N PHE A 155 14.44 18.24 -10.25
CA PHE A 155 14.93 17.17 -11.15
C PHE A 155 15.53 17.72 -12.45
N ALA A 156 15.12 18.91 -12.91
CA ALA A 156 15.78 19.60 -14.01
C ALA A 156 17.24 19.96 -13.65
N VAL A 157 17.50 20.40 -12.42
CA VAL A 157 18.86 20.67 -11.93
C VAL A 157 19.66 19.39 -11.76
N ILE A 158 19.05 18.31 -11.22
CA ILE A 158 19.68 16.98 -11.09
C ILE A 158 20.11 16.46 -12.47
N SER A 159 19.22 16.53 -13.47
CA SER A 159 19.50 16.12 -14.83
C SER A 159 20.63 16.95 -15.45
N ARG A 160 20.64 18.29 -15.23
CA ARG A 160 21.72 19.17 -15.67
C ARG A 160 23.06 18.79 -15.01
N ALA A 161 23.05 18.45 -13.71
CA ALA A 161 24.25 18.01 -13.00
C ALA A 161 24.80 16.69 -13.54
N ASN A 162 23.93 15.70 -13.84
CA ASN A 162 24.36 14.46 -14.48
C ASN A 162 25.02 14.74 -15.86
N LYS A 163 24.40 15.61 -16.67
CA LYS A 163 24.97 16.04 -17.97
C LYS A 163 26.31 16.77 -17.79
N TYR A 164 26.44 17.60 -16.75
CA TYR A 164 27.69 18.30 -16.46
C TYR A 164 28.84 17.34 -16.11
N ILE A 165 28.57 16.21 -15.43
CA ILE A 165 29.57 15.17 -15.22
C ILE A 165 30.08 14.62 -16.56
N ASP A 166 29.18 14.39 -17.52
CA ASP A 166 29.57 13.81 -18.81
C ASP A 166 30.32 14.86 -19.68
N GLU A 167 29.94 16.11 -19.64
CA GLU A 167 30.58 17.23 -20.36
C GLU A 167 31.99 17.55 -19.83
N THR A 168 32.16 17.54 -18.51
CA THR A 168 33.45 17.85 -17.86
C THR A 168 34.38 16.66 -17.80
N ALA A 169 33.86 15.45 -17.98
CA ALA A 169 34.59 14.19 -17.99
C ALA A 169 35.65 14.08 -16.87
N PRO A 170 35.27 14.08 -15.58
CA PRO A 170 36.20 14.12 -14.43
C PRO A 170 37.28 13.03 -14.47
N TRP A 171 36.98 11.88 -15.06
CA TRP A 171 37.92 10.78 -15.23
C TRP A 171 39.05 11.07 -16.24
N ILE A 172 38.85 12.06 -17.12
CA ILE A 172 39.91 12.56 -18.02
C ILE A 172 40.76 13.60 -17.27
N LEU A 173 40.13 14.54 -16.57
CA LEU A 173 40.82 15.54 -15.76
C LEU A 173 41.73 14.89 -14.73
N ALA A 174 41.32 13.79 -14.13
CA ALA A 174 42.08 13.06 -13.10
C ALA A 174 43.36 12.38 -13.63
N ARG A 175 43.62 12.36 -14.95
CA ARG A 175 44.83 11.73 -15.52
C ARG A 175 46.06 12.60 -15.45
N ASP A 176 45.88 13.91 -15.28
CA ASP A 176 46.95 14.90 -15.25
C ASP A 176 46.85 15.71 -13.98
N GLU A 177 47.90 15.72 -13.17
CA GLU A 177 47.96 16.45 -11.91
C GLU A 177 47.74 17.96 -12.07
N SER A 178 48.16 18.54 -13.22
CA SER A 178 47.90 19.95 -13.54
C SER A 178 46.44 20.34 -13.63
N ASN A 179 45.55 19.35 -13.83
CA ASN A 179 44.09 19.51 -13.91
C ASN A 179 43.38 19.25 -12.56
N LEU A 180 44.08 18.85 -11.50
CA LEU A 180 43.45 18.61 -10.19
C LEU A 180 42.71 19.81 -9.64
N PRO A 181 43.20 21.09 -9.74
CA PRO A 181 42.42 22.25 -9.32
C PRO A 181 41.10 22.42 -10.11
N ARG A 182 41.11 22.09 -11.42
CA ARG A 182 39.89 22.09 -12.24
C ARG A 182 38.93 20.97 -11.81
N LEU A 183 39.44 19.76 -11.61
CA LEU A 183 38.67 18.63 -11.14
C LEU A 183 38.03 18.94 -9.77
N ALA A 184 38.77 19.57 -8.87
CA ALA A 184 38.26 19.99 -7.55
C ALA A 184 37.08 20.96 -7.67
N CYS A 185 37.15 21.92 -8.61
CA CYS A 185 36.05 22.85 -8.88
C CYS A 185 34.81 22.10 -9.44
N VAL A 186 35.03 21.21 -10.38
CA VAL A 186 33.92 20.38 -10.91
C VAL A 186 33.23 19.59 -9.81
N MET A 187 34.00 18.94 -8.94
CA MET A 187 33.43 18.18 -7.81
C MET A 187 32.72 19.11 -6.81
N TYR A 188 33.24 20.28 -6.55
CA TYR A 188 32.61 21.27 -5.68
C TYR A 188 31.25 21.73 -6.23
N ASN A 189 31.18 22.04 -7.53
CA ASN A 189 29.96 22.48 -8.17
C ASN A 189 28.88 21.39 -8.10
N LEU A 190 29.26 20.11 -8.27
CA LEU A 190 28.34 18.98 -8.12
C LEU A 190 27.87 18.80 -6.67
N LEU A 191 28.78 18.86 -5.69
CA LEU A 191 28.42 18.73 -4.27
C LEU A 191 27.49 19.86 -3.82
N GLU A 192 27.78 21.11 -4.26
CA GLU A 192 26.94 22.26 -3.93
C GLU A 192 25.55 22.16 -4.56
N THR A 193 25.48 21.69 -5.81
CA THR A 193 24.21 21.38 -6.47
C THR A 193 23.42 20.31 -5.70
N ILE A 194 24.10 19.24 -5.25
CA ILE A 194 23.48 18.18 -4.44
C ILE A 194 23.00 18.74 -3.09
N ARG A 195 23.73 19.69 -2.46
CA ARG A 195 23.31 20.35 -1.22
C ARG A 195 21.98 21.06 -1.41
N ILE A 196 21.88 21.90 -2.43
CA ILE A 196 20.65 22.67 -2.72
C ILE A 196 19.49 21.73 -3.05
N CYS A 197 19.68 20.79 -3.98
CA CYS A 197 18.65 19.82 -4.34
C CYS A 197 18.24 18.95 -3.15
N GLY A 198 19.21 18.42 -2.39
CA GLY A 198 18.97 17.60 -1.22
C GLY A 198 18.17 18.32 -0.14
N GLY A 199 18.50 19.59 0.14
CA GLY A 199 17.75 20.40 1.09
C GLY A 199 16.31 20.67 0.65
N LEU A 200 16.09 21.00 -0.63
CA LEU A 200 14.76 21.26 -1.16
C LEU A 200 13.89 19.97 -1.27
N LEU A 201 14.51 18.80 -1.27
CA LEU A 201 13.78 17.51 -1.23
C LEU A 201 13.30 17.13 0.17
N GLN A 202 13.76 17.80 1.25
CA GLN A 202 13.39 17.46 2.62
C GLN A 202 11.89 17.34 2.90
N PRO A 203 11.01 18.24 2.41
CA PRO A 203 9.57 18.11 2.64
C PRO A 203 8.95 16.86 2.00
N PHE A 204 9.56 16.33 0.96
CA PHE A 204 9.10 15.17 0.20
C PHE A 204 9.71 13.86 0.70
N MET A 205 11.02 13.86 0.95
CA MET A 205 11.83 12.70 1.33
C MET A 205 12.77 13.05 2.51
N PRO A 206 12.23 13.18 3.74
CA PRO A 206 12.99 13.66 4.89
C PRO A 206 14.21 12.80 5.22
N ASP A 207 14.07 11.47 5.21
CA ASP A 207 15.17 10.56 5.57
C ASP A 207 16.25 10.53 4.48
N THR A 208 15.84 10.51 3.22
CA THR A 208 16.74 10.55 2.06
C THR A 208 17.49 11.89 2.00
N SER A 209 16.81 13.00 2.22
CA SER A 209 17.41 14.33 2.29
C SER A 209 18.49 14.40 3.37
N ALA A 210 18.17 13.96 4.59
CA ALA A 210 19.12 13.91 5.70
C ALA A 210 20.35 13.06 5.37
N GLU A 211 20.17 11.90 4.75
CA GLU A 211 21.26 11.03 4.34
C GLU A 211 22.13 11.64 3.22
N ILE A 212 21.52 12.28 2.22
CA ILE A 212 22.26 13.02 1.18
C ILE A 212 23.15 14.08 1.81
N LEU A 213 22.57 14.94 2.65
CA LEU A 213 23.29 16.05 3.29
C LEU A 213 24.42 15.54 4.20
N ARG A 214 24.17 14.46 4.93
CA ARG A 214 25.20 13.80 5.75
C ARG A 214 26.36 13.29 4.89
N ARG A 215 26.09 12.65 3.75
CA ARG A 215 27.15 12.12 2.87
C ARG A 215 28.05 13.16 2.29
N ILE A 216 27.54 14.34 2.03
CA ILE A 216 28.33 15.45 1.45
C ILE A 216 28.87 16.42 2.51
N GLY A 217 28.64 16.15 3.82
CA GLY A 217 29.11 17.00 4.91
C GLY A 217 28.39 18.35 5.01
N ALA A 218 27.10 18.40 4.63
CA ALA A 218 26.30 19.62 4.54
C ALA A 218 25.12 19.66 5.52
N SER A 219 25.08 18.82 6.55
CA SER A 219 23.93 18.72 7.46
C SER A 219 23.57 20.03 8.16
N GLU A 220 24.55 20.91 8.40
CA GLU A 220 24.35 22.20 9.06
C GLU A 220 24.17 23.37 8.07
N ASN A 221 24.23 23.13 6.76
CA ASN A 221 24.21 24.15 5.71
C ASN A 221 23.05 23.95 4.74
N ALA A 222 21.90 23.48 5.22
CA ALA A 222 20.71 23.17 4.39
C ALA A 222 19.41 23.76 4.97
N ASP A 223 19.52 24.83 5.77
CA ASP A 223 18.37 25.64 6.14
C ASP A 223 17.83 26.43 4.95
N TRP A 224 16.56 26.84 5.03
CA TRP A 224 15.84 27.49 3.92
C TRP A 224 16.61 28.69 3.31
N ASP A 225 17.18 29.54 4.15
CA ASP A 225 17.90 30.75 3.72
C ASP A 225 19.24 30.43 3.04
N SER A 226 19.87 29.32 3.45
CA SER A 226 21.12 28.87 2.82
C SER A 226 20.91 28.26 1.45
N LEU A 227 19.73 27.70 1.18
CA LEU A 227 19.41 27.06 -0.10
C LEU A 227 19.20 28.06 -1.26
N CYS A 228 19.05 29.36 -0.96
CA CYS A 228 18.93 30.40 -2.00
C CYS A 228 20.29 30.85 -2.57
N LYS A 229 21.41 30.35 -2.03
CA LYS A 229 22.76 30.80 -2.43
C LYS A 229 23.61 29.60 -2.83
N PHE A 230 24.26 29.73 -3.97
CA PHE A 230 25.27 28.78 -4.43
C PHE A 230 26.64 29.14 -3.79
N GLY A 231 27.43 28.12 -3.42
CA GLY A 231 28.79 28.33 -2.90
C GLY A 231 28.89 28.33 -1.38
N LEU A 232 27.87 27.81 -0.66
CA LEU A 232 27.87 27.75 0.82
C LEU A 232 28.36 26.44 1.41
N LEU A 233 28.56 25.39 0.61
CA LEU A 233 29.18 24.16 1.10
C LEU A 233 30.61 24.47 1.57
N PRO A 234 30.98 24.07 2.80
CA PRO A 234 32.37 24.23 3.24
C PRO A 234 33.32 23.48 2.28
N ARG A 235 34.39 24.18 1.83
CA ARG A 235 35.34 23.58 0.87
C ARG A 235 36.04 22.34 1.41
N GLU A 236 36.17 22.24 2.71
CA GLU A 236 36.78 21.10 3.41
C GLU A 236 35.74 20.08 3.91
N ALA A 237 34.48 20.15 3.42
CA ALA A 237 33.45 19.22 3.83
C ALA A 237 33.90 17.78 3.64
N ALA A 238 33.64 16.94 4.63
CA ALA A 238 33.98 15.53 4.57
C ALA A 238 32.88 14.77 3.80
N VAL A 239 33.27 14.20 2.67
CA VAL A 239 32.38 13.41 1.82
C VAL A 239 32.55 11.93 2.13
N THR A 240 31.43 11.25 2.32
CA THR A 240 31.40 9.81 2.61
C THR A 240 30.63 9.06 1.54
N VAL A 241 31.10 7.85 1.20
CA VAL A 241 30.40 6.94 0.30
C VAL A 241 29.48 6.05 1.13
N GLY A 242 28.33 5.71 0.60
CA GLY A 242 27.36 4.80 1.25
C GLY A 242 26.72 3.82 0.26
N ALA A 243 25.85 2.96 0.75
CA ALA A 243 25.03 2.11 -0.09
C ALA A 243 24.16 2.96 -1.06
N PRO A 244 23.70 2.40 -2.18
CA PRO A 244 22.75 3.11 -3.06
C PRO A 244 21.56 3.65 -2.27
N LEU A 245 21.19 4.93 -2.47
CA LEU A 245 20.02 5.54 -1.82
C LEU A 245 18.75 4.79 -2.19
N PHE A 246 18.63 4.43 -3.46
CA PHE A 246 17.54 3.64 -4.01
C PHE A 246 18.14 2.52 -4.88
N PRO A 247 18.02 1.26 -4.46
CA PRO A 247 18.43 0.14 -5.29
C PRO A 247 17.52 0.03 -6.50
N ARG A 248 18.09 -0.36 -7.64
CA ARG A 248 17.30 -0.59 -8.85
C ARG A 248 16.43 -1.82 -8.70
N ILE A 249 15.16 -1.70 -9.06
CA ILE A 249 14.15 -2.74 -8.95
C ILE A 249 14.04 -3.48 -10.29
N ASP A 250 14.05 -4.82 -10.25
CA ASP A 250 13.66 -5.66 -11.38
C ASP A 250 12.12 -5.61 -11.53
N ALA A 251 11.64 -4.86 -12.51
CA ALA A 251 10.22 -4.58 -12.65
C ALA A 251 9.38 -5.84 -12.91
N GLN A 252 9.89 -6.80 -13.70
CA GLN A 252 9.11 -8.00 -14.02
C GLN A 252 8.93 -8.90 -12.79
N LYS A 253 10.03 -9.13 -12.07
CA LYS A 253 10.01 -9.92 -10.84
C LYS A 253 9.14 -9.28 -9.79
N GLU A 254 9.28 -7.98 -9.60
CA GLU A 254 8.59 -7.22 -8.57
C GLU A 254 7.08 -7.16 -8.81
N LEU A 255 6.64 -6.95 -10.05
CA LEU A 255 5.21 -6.95 -10.40
C LEU A 255 4.58 -8.32 -10.16
N ALA A 256 5.27 -9.41 -10.53
CA ALA A 256 4.77 -10.76 -10.28
C ALA A 256 4.63 -11.06 -8.77
N GLU A 257 5.57 -10.58 -7.95
CA GLU A 257 5.48 -10.73 -6.48
C GLU A 257 4.32 -9.91 -5.89
N LEU A 258 4.10 -8.67 -6.35
CA LEU A 258 2.99 -7.83 -5.88
C LEU A 258 1.63 -8.42 -6.29
N GLU A 259 1.51 -8.98 -7.50
CA GLU A 259 0.31 -9.68 -7.94
C GLU A 259 0.02 -10.92 -7.09
N ALA A 260 1.05 -11.71 -6.77
CA ALA A 260 0.91 -12.88 -5.90
C ALA A 260 0.46 -12.49 -4.48
N LEU A 261 1.01 -11.42 -3.89
CA LEU A 261 0.61 -10.89 -2.59
C LEU A 261 -0.84 -10.39 -2.61
N HIS A 262 -1.24 -9.69 -3.67
CA HIS A 262 -2.59 -9.20 -3.84
C HIS A 262 -3.60 -10.36 -3.98
N ALA A 263 -3.28 -11.38 -4.77
CA ALA A 263 -4.10 -12.60 -4.90
C ALA A 263 -4.23 -13.34 -3.56
N ALA A 264 -3.16 -13.46 -2.80
CA ALA A 264 -3.17 -14.08 -1.47
C ALA A 264 -4.03 -13.29 -0.46
N ALA A 265 -3.98 -11.95 -0.52
CA ALA A 265 -4.80 -11.08 0.35
C ALA A 265 -6.29 -11.11 -0.02
N GLN A 266 -6.64 -11.41 -1.28
CA GLN A 266 -8.03 -11.56 -1.75
C GLN A 266 -8.57 -12.97 -1.58
N ALA A 267 -7.74 -13.96 -1.25
CA ALA A 267 -8.21 -15.31 -0.98
C ALA A 267 -9.23 -15.24 0.17
N PRO A 268 -10.43 -15.84 0.01
CA PRO A 268 -11.42 -15.83 1.06
C PRO A 268 -10.79 -16.43 2.33
N ALA A 269 -10.86 -15.69 3.43
CA ALA A 269 -10.42 -16.20 4.71
C ALA A 269 -11.13 -17.53 4.95
N ALA A 270 -10.39 -18.58 5.25
CA ALA A 270 -11.00 -19.86 5.62
C ALA A 270 -11.92 -19.59 6.81
N ASP A 271 -13.20 -19.98 6.67
CA ASP A 271 -14.16 -19.82 7.75
C ASP A 271 -13.56 -20.36 9.06
N PRO A 272 -13.62 -19.61 10.16
CA PRO A 272 -13.03 -20.04 11.42
C PRO A 272 -13.67 -21.39 11.84
N LEU A 273 -12.83 -22.26 12.38
CA LEU A 273 -13.34 -23.50 12.98
C LEU A 273 -14.23 -23.10 14.18
N PRO A 274 -15.37 -23.76 14.37
CA PRO A 274 -16.21 -23.55 15.56
C PRO A 274 -15.41 -23.91 16.81
N GLU A 275 -15.67 -23.18 17.88
CA GLU A 275 -15.04 -23.48 19.17
C GLU A 275 -15.39 -24.90 19.62
N PRO A 276 -14.43 -25.66 20.16
CA PRO A 276 -14.69 -26.98 20.68
C PRO A 276 -15.74 -26.95 21.80
N LEU A 277 -16.76 -27.79 21.70
CA LEU A 277 -17.72 -27.96 22.78
C LEU A 277 -17.08 -28.77 23.96
N PRO A 278 -17.58 -28.60 25.17
CA PRO A 278 -17.12 -29.41 26.31
C PRO A 278 -17.36 -30.90 26.04
N PRO A 279 -16.51 -31.78 26.59
CA PRO A 279 -16.68 -33.21 26.45
C PRO A 279 -18.05 -33.69 26.93
N VAL A 280 -18.67 -34.60 26.17
CA VAL A 280 -19.92 -35.28 26.52
C VAL A 280 -19.58 -36.71 26.97
N SER A 281 -20.25 -37.23 28.00
CA SER A 281 -20.04 -38.61 28.39
C SER A 281 -20.58 -39.60 27.33
N PHE A 282 -19.97 -40.76 27.24
CA PHE A 282 -20.44 -41.79 26.29
C PHE A 282 -21.90 -42.21 26.59
N ASP A 283 -22.26 -42.30 27.85
CA ASP A 283 -23.61 -42.64 28.29
C ASP A 283 -24.65 -41.58 27.91
N ASP A 284 -24.28 -40.29 27.89
CA ASP A 284 -25.16 -39.24 27.45
C ASP A 284 -25.28 -39.22 25.91
N PHE A 285 -24.19 -39.49 25.20
CA PHE A 285 -24.23 -39.65 23.75
C PHE A 285 -25.12 -40.82 23.31
N CYS A 286 -25.06 -41.97 24.00
CA CYS A 286 -25.86 -43.12 23.75
C CYS A 286 -27.39 -42.91 23.95
N LYS A 287 -27.78 -41.84 24.65
CA LYS A 287 -29.19 -41.44 24.81
C LYS A 287 -29.76 -40.75 23.58
N VAL A 288 -28.91 -40.29 22.65
CA VAL A 288 -29.35 -39.62 21.41
C VAL A 288 -29.65 -40.65 20.36
N GLU A 289 -30.89 -40.68 19.91
CA GLU A 289 -31.30 -41.59 18.83
C GLU A 289 -31.20 -40.91 17.49
N MET A 290 -30.20 -41.30 16.70
CA MET A 290 -30.00 -40.84 15.32
C MET A 290 -30.55 -41.89 14.35
N THR A 291 -31.55 -41.50 13.55
CA THR A 291 -32.32 -42.41 12.67
C THR A 291 -32.25 -41.93 11.22
N VAL A 292 -32.15 -42.86 10.31
CA VAL A 292 -32.29 -42.62 8.88
C VAL A 292 -33.74 -42.30 8.55
N VAL A 293 -33.97 -41.16 7.89
CA VAL A 293 -35.29 -40.69 7.55
C VAL A 293 -35.36 -40.38 6.05
N LYS A 294 -36.52 -40.69 5.42
CA LYS A 294 -36.76 -40.38 4.00
C LYS A 294 -37.75 -39.22 3.87
N VAL A 295 -37.42 -38.22 3.05
CA VAL A 295 -38.29 -37.06 2.82
C VAL A 295 -39.48 -37.44 1.97
N LEU A 296 -40.69 -37.42 2.54
CA LEU A 296 -41.95 -37.68 1.86
C LEU A 296 -42.51 -36.41 1.22
N THR A 297 -42.50 -35.29 1.97
CA THR A 297 -42.90 -33.97 1.47
C THR A 297 -42.02 -32.89 2.05
N CYS A 298 -41.86 -31.79 1.32
CA CYS A 298 -41.17 -30.59 1.78
C CYS A 298 -41.95 -29.35 1.35
N GLU A 299 -42.28 -28.47 2.31
CA GLU A 299 -43.10 -27.28 2.08
C GLU A 299 -42.45 -26.05 2.70
N LYS A 300 -42.44 -24.90 2.02
CA LYS A 300 -41.95 -23.66 2.59
C LYS A 300 -42.91 -23.07 3.62
N VAL A 301 -42.37 -22.72 4.80
CA VAL A 301 -43.10 -22.07 5.91
C VAL A 301 -42.35 -20.85 6.35
N LYS A 302 -42.74 -19.66 5.87
CA LYS A 302 -42.05 -18.37 6.15
C LYS A 302 -40.52 -18.46 5.87
N LYS A 303 -39.68 -18.46 6.93
CA LYS A 303 -38.21 -18.56 6.84
C LYS A 303 -37.68 -19.98 7.09
N SER A 304 -38.53 -21.00 7.09
CA SER A 304 -38.18 -22.40 7.37
C SER A 304 -38.82 -23.31 6.35
N GLU A 305 -38.37 -24.56 6.32
CA GLU A 305 -39.01 -25.65 5.57
C GLU A 305 -39.62 -26.62 6.54
N LYS A 306 -40.84 -27.04 6.21
CA LYS A 306 -41.58 -28.12 6.88
C LYS A 306 -41.37 -29.39 6.08
N LEU A 307 -40.77 -30.39 6.69
CA LEU A 307 -40.55 -31.71 6.11
C LEU A 307 -41.46 -32.71 6.78
N THR A 308 -42.11 -33.55 5.98
CA THR A 308 -42.75 -34.77 6.43
C THR A 308 -41.85 -35.94 6.04
N LEU A 309 -41.46 -36.73 7.02
CA LEU A 309 -40.41 -37.75 6.91
C LEU A 309 -40.96 -39.12 7.26
N ASP A 310 -40.55 -40.16 6.52
CA ASP A 310 -40.67 -41.56 6.91
C ASP A 310 -39.45 -41.93 7.77
N ASP A 311 -39.66 -42.36 9.01
CA ASP A 311 -38.66 -42.86 9.95
C ASP A 311 -38.77 -44.37 10.19
N GLY A 312 -39.50 -45.09 9.35
CA GLY A 312 -39.70 -46.51 9.43
C GLY A 312 -40.75 -46.96 10.48
N THR A 313 -41.40 -46.04 11.22
CA THR A 313 -42.40 -46.38 12.25
C THR A 313 -43.81 -46.56 11.69
N GLY A 314 -44.02 -46.29 10.40
CA GLY A 314 -45.34 -46.32 9.74
C GLY A 314 -46.19 -45.06 9.98
N THR A 315 -45.75 -44.12 10.80
CA THR A 315 -46.40 -42.84 11.02
C THR A 315 -45.48 -41.70 10.57
N PRO A 316 -45.88 -40.88 9.59
CA PRO A 316 -45.02 -39.80 9.11
C PRO A 316 -44.65 -38.81 10.21
N ARG A 317 -43.37 -38.47 10.29
CA ARG A 317 -42.79 -37.51 11.26
C ARG A 317 -42.66 -36.12 10.66
N GLN A 318 -43.09 -35.11 11.38
CA GLN A 318 -42.92 -33.71 10.95
C GLN A 318 -41.71 -33.08 11.63
N ILE A 319 -40.80 -32.48 10.83
CA ILE A 319 -39.67 -31.67 11.32
C ILE A 319 -39.68 -30.31 10.60
N LEU A 320 -39.57 -29.23 11.38
CA LEU A 320 -39.30 -27.89 10.88
C LEU A 320 -37.81 -27.58 10.96
N SER A 321 -37.22 -27.21 9.82
CA SER A 321 -35.79 -26.91 9.74
C SER A 321 -35.52 -25.57 9.08
N GLY A 322 -34.54 -24.84 9.59
CA GLY A 322 -34.12 -23.50 9.10
C GLY A 322 -33.32 -23.51 7.79
N ILE A 323 -33.53 -24.50 6.93
CA ILE A 323 -32.70 -24.75 5.74
C ILE A 323 -33.19 -24.05 4.47
N ALA A 324 -34.29 -23.31 4.54
CA ALA A 324 -34.92 -22.60 3.40
C ALA A 324 -33.97 -21.62 2.66
N LYS A 325 -32.87 -21.19 3.28
CA LYS A 325 -31.85 -20.37 2.65
C LYS A 325 -30.91 -21.19 1.74
N TYR A 326 -30.81 -22.49 1.99
CA TYR A 326 -29.78 -23.36 1.40
C TYR A 326 -30.31 -24.36 0.43
N TYR A 327 -31.58 -24.80 0.60
CA TYR A 327 -32.22 -25.83 -0.23
C TYR A 327 -33.60 -25.39 -0.72
N GLN A 328 -33.95 -25.84 -1.92
CA GLN A 328 -35.33 -25.74 -2.41
C GLN A 328 -36.09 -27.02 -2.08
N PRO A 329 -37.42 -26.99 -1.83
CA PRO A 329 -38.22 -28.17 -1.50
C PRO A 329 -38.07 -29.34 -2.48
N GLU A 330 -37.95 -29.05 -3.77
CA GLU A 330 -37.81 -30.01 -4.83
C GLU A 330 -36.49 -30.80 -4.78
N GLU A 331 -35.44 -30.19 -4.23
CA GLU A 331 -34.11 -30.81 -4.10
C GLU A 331 -34.09 -31.87 -2.99
N LEU A 332 -34.97 -31.75 -2.02
CA LEU A 332 -35.04 -32.61 -0.84
C LEU A 332 -36.02 -33.76 -0.98
N LEU A 333 -36.99 -33.67 -1.88
CA LEU A 333 -38.02 -34.68 -2.06
C LEU A 333 -37.39 -36.04 -2.41
N GLY A 334 -37.75 -37.09 -1.63
CA GLY A 334 -37.23 -38.44 -1.82
C GLY A 334 -35.82 -38.68 -1.33
N LYS A 335 -35.13 -37.67 -0.81
CA LYS A 335 -33.74 -37.79 -0.26
C LYS A 335 -33.77 -38.52 1.08
N THR A 336 -32.66 -39.21 1.34
CA THR A 336 -32.39 -39.94 2.58
C THR A 336 -31.47 -39.11 3.47
N LEU A 337 -31.98 -38.72 4.63
CA LEU A 337 -31.34 -37.84 5.58
C LEU A 337 -31.11 -38.52 6.94
N VAL A 338 -30.36 -37.83 7.81
CA VAL A 338 -30.19 -38.27 9.22
C VAL A 338 -30.92 -37.28 10.12
N ALA A 339 -31.73 -37.81 11.05
CA ALA A 339 -32.43 -37.01 12.04
C ALA A 339 -32.22 -37.54 13.46
N VAL A 340 -32.19 -36.64 14.46
CA VAL A 340 -32.40 -37.03 15.86
C VAL A 340 -33.89 -37.14 16.11
N THR A 341 -34.36 -38.36 16.45
CA THR A 341 -35.77 -38.70 16.47
C THR A 341 -36.37 -38.77 17.89
N ASN A 342 -35.57 -38.88 18.93
CA ASN A 342 -36.03 -38.95 20.31
C ASN A 342 -36.00 -37.60 21.07
N LEU A 343 -36.04 -36.51 20.33
CA LEU A 343 -36.23 -35.18 20.94
C LEU A 343 -37.70 -34.93 21.27
N PRO A 344 -38.03 -34.30 22.42
CA PRO A 344 -39.41 -33.94 22.72
C PRO A 344 -39.98 -32.98 21.69
N PRO A 345 -41.26 -33.12 21.33
CA PRO A 345 -41.92 -32.24 20.36
C PRO A 345 -41.82 -30.77 20.78
N ARG A 346 -41.46 -29.90 19.84
CA ARG A 346 -41.32 -28.45 20.07
C ARG A 346 -42.22 -27.64 19.11
N LYS A 347 -42.98 -26.68 19.67
CA LYS A 347 -43.77 -25.76 18.84
C LYS A 347 -42.86 -24.69 18.23
N MET A 348 -42.84 -24.63 16.89
CA MET A 348 -42.10 -23.67 16.09
C MET A 348 -43.05 -23.07 15.03
N MET A 349 -43.14 -21.75 14.94
CA MET A 349 -44.02 -21.06 13.95
C MET A 349 -45.47 -21.53 13.92
N GLY A 350 -46.00 -21.91 15.07
CA GLY A 350 -47.39 -22.41 15.21
C GLY A 350 -47.60 -23.86 14.82
N GLN A 351 -46.52 -24.58 14.46
CA GLN A 351 -46.55 -26.02 14.10
C GLN A 351 -45.63 -26.79 15.05
N GLU A 352 -45.81 -28.10 15.15
CA GLU A 352 -45.02 -28.98 16.00
C GLU A 352 -43.89 -29.61 15.19
N SER A 353 -42.64 -29.52 15.71
CA SER A 353 -41.46 -30.19 15.18
C SER A 353 -41.06 -31.34 16.09
N CYS A 354 -40.99 -32.55 15.54
CA CYS A 354 -40.77 -33.81 16.27
C CYS A 354 -39.36 -34.39 15.96
N GLY A 355 -38.30 -33.59 16.09
CA GLY A 355 -36.94 -34.00 15.85
C GLY A 355 -36.08 -32.89 15.26
N MET A 356 -34.88 -33.25 14.88
CA MET A 356 -33.88 -32.31 14.30
C MET A 356 -33.09 -33.01 13.19
N LEU A 357 -32.98 -32.36 12.03
CA LEU A 357 -32.10 -32.83 10.94
C LEU A 357 -30.64 -32.55 11.29
N LEU A 358 -29.75 -33.48 10.98
CA LEU A 358 -28.32 -33.27 11.10
C LEU A 358 -27.77 -32.52 9.90
N SER A 359 -26.98 -31.51 10.17
CA SER A 359 -26.29 -30.70 9.16
C SER A 359 -24.89 -30.36 9.59
N ALA A 360 -23.99 -30.19 8.62
CA ALA A 360 -22.68 -29.60 8.80
C ALA A 360 -22.76 -28.11 8.43
N GLU A 361 -22.43 -27.21 9.37
CA GLU A 361 -22.46 -25.78 9.16
C GLU A 361 -21.06 -25.20 9.33
N ARG A 362 -20.65 -24.34 8.41
CA ARG A 362 -19.41 -23.57 8.52
C ARG A 362 -19.55 -22.25 7.78
N GLY A 363 -19.44 -21.13 8.51
CA GLY A 363 -19.70 -19.81 7.98
C GLY A 363 -21.13 -19.68 7.45
N ASP A 364 -21.27 -19.24 6.21
CA ASP A 364 -22.58 -19.10 5.53
C ASP A 364 -23.03 -20.36 4.76
N LYS A 365 -22.34 -21.49 4.94
CA LYS A 365 -22.62 -22.75 4.24
C LYS A 365 -23.21 -23.78 5.20
N LEU A 366 -24.30 -24.41 4.76
CA LEU A 366 -24.95 -25.52 5.47
C LEU A 366 -25.15 -26.67 4.50
N ASN A 367 -24.75 -27.90 4.89
CA ASN A 367 -24.97 -29.11 4.14
C ASN A 367 -25.70 -30.14 5.05
N LEU A 368 -26.80 -30.63 4.58
CA LEU A 368 -27.50 -31.73 5.27
C LEU A 368 -26.66 -33.01 5.20
N VAL A 369 -26.69 -33.81 6.27
CA VAL A 369 -26.09 -35.15 6.27
C VAL A 369 -27.02 -36.06 5.47
N MET A 370 -26.63 -36.32 4.21
CA MET A 370 -27.35 -37.17 3.29
C MET A 370 -26.69 -38.53 3.19
N LEU A 371 -27.50 -39.60 3.10
CA LEU A 371 -27.05 -40.97 2.89
C LEU A 371 -27.47 -41.46 1.50
N ASP A 372 -26.94 -42.61 1.08
CA ASP A 372 -27.40 -43.31 -0.13
C ASP A 372 -28.90 -43.65 0.00
N ASP A 373 -29.67 -43.33 -1.02
CA ASP A 373 -31.14 -43.54 -1.04
C ASP A 373 -31.54 -45.03 -0.94
N LYS A 374 -30.57 -45.97 -1.00
CA LYS A 374 -30.76 -47.39 -0.74
C LYS A 374 -30.83 -47.76 0.74
N VAL A 375 -30.38 -46.87 1.63
CA VAL A 375 -30.43 -47.13 3.08
C VAL A 375 -31.88 -47.05 3.53
N PRO A 376 -32.43 -48.10 4.15
CA PRO A 376 -33.83 -48.11 4.57
C PRO A 376 -34.14 -47.06 5.63
N ALA A 377 -35.29 -46.40 5.52
CA ALA A 377 -35.81 -45.54 6.59
C ALA A 377 -35.99 -46.37 7.88
N GLY A 378 -35.71 -45.74 9.04
CA GLY A 378 -35.73 -46.42 10.34
C GLY A 378 -34.42 -47.10 10.73
N SER A 379 -33.41 -47.15 9.84
CA SER A 379 -32.07 -47.61 10.21
C SER A 379 -31.45 -46.69 11.27
N ARG A 380 -30.85 -47.27 12.31
CA ARG A 380 -30.20 -46.51 13.38
C ARG A 380 -28.71 -46.26 13.06
N LEU A 381 -28.25 -45.06 13.31
CA LEU A 381 -26.80 -44.77 13.31
C LEU A 381 -26.22 -45.22 14.67
N VAL A 382 -25.09 -45.88 14.60
CA VAL A 382 -24.37 -46.46 15.77
C VAL A 382 -22.91 -46.06 15.72
#